data_a01e904091e190467b070266fcb9bca5
#
_entry.id   a01e904091e190467b070266fcb9bca5
#
_cell.length_a   1.000
_cell.length_b   1.000
_cell.length_c   1.000
_cell.angle_alpha   90.00
_cell.angle_beta   90.00
_cell.angle_gamma   90.00
#
_symmetry.space_group_name_H-M   'P 1'
#
loop_
_entity.id
_entity.type
_entity.pdbx_description
1 polymer ?
#
loop_
_entity_poly.entity_id
_entity_poly.type
_entity_poly.pdbx_seq_one_letter_code
_entity_poly.pdbx_strand_id
1 'polypeptide(L)'
;MFYCDNLKIRDEYGRERIFRGVNFCIKEHGANKHLVHKQLLKKKVFRDMKDIGVNIVRLGITWAAIEPHEGKYNDGLIFALKKFIDKCAENNICVMFDMHQDLFSHHFHGDGAPKWAIEPSYSNPR
;
A
#
# COMPACT_ATOMS: atom_id res chain seq x y z
N MET A 1 6.67 3.31 -19.62
CA MET A 1 5.91 2.05 -19.33
C MET A 1 6.90 0.93 -19.03
N PHE A 2 6.51 -0.11 -18.25
CA PHE A 2 7.35 -1.29 -18.01
C PHE A 2 6.71 -2.53 -18.60
N TYR A 3 7.52 -3.46 -19.04
CA TYR A 3 7.06 -4.78 -19.53
C TYR A 3 8.04 -5.88 -19.11
N CYS A 4 7.58 -7.13 -19.12
CA CYS A 4 8.41 -8.29 -18.83
C CYS A 4 8.87 -8.94 -20.12
N ASP A 5 10.16 -9.22 -20.21
CA ASP A 5 10.79 -9.95 -21.30
C ASP A 5 11.87 -10.88 -20.74
N ASN A 6 11.75 -12.19 -21.01
CA ASN A 6 12.69 -13.21 -20.53
C ASN A 6 13.04 -13.10 -19.04
N LEU A 7 12.03 -12.99 -18.17
CA LEU A 7 12.15 -12.84 -16.71
C LEU A 7 12.83 -11.53 -16.26
N LYS A 8 12.94 -10.55 -17.15
CA LYS A 8 13.49 -9.22 -16.87
C LYS A 8 12.43 -8.16 -17.01
N ILE A 9 12.45 -7.18 -16.13
CA ILE A 9 11.62 -6.00 -16.27
C ILE A 9 12.37 -4.98 -17.10
N ARG A 10 11.74 -4.53 -18.19
CA ARG A 10 12.28 -3.53 -19.10
C ARG A 10 11.42 -2.29 -19.16
N ASP A 11 12.07 -1.16 -19.46
CA ASP A 11 11.37 0.08 -19.78
C ASP A 11 11.05 0.17 -21.29
N GLU A 12 10.34 1.22 -21.69
CA GLU A 12 9.94 1.50 -23.07
C GLU A 12 11.11 1.64 -24.05
N TYR A 13 12.33 1.82 -23.55
CA TYR A 13 13.56 1.86 -24.35
C TYR A 13 14.30 0.51 -24.39
N GLY A 14 13.69 -0.57 -23.88
CA GLY A 14 14.27 -1.91 -23.83
C GLY A 14 15.35 -2.10 -22.77
N ARG A 15 15.61 -1.11 -21.92
CA ARG A 15 16.63 -1.19 -20.87
C ARG A 15 16.12 -2.02 -19.69
N GLU A 16 16.95 -2.93 -19.19
CA GLU A 16 16.65 -3.67 -17.96
C GLU A 16 16.57 -2.72 -16.76
N ARG A 17 15.53 -2.89 -15.98
CA ARG A 17 15.28 -2.06 -14.77
C ARG A 17 15.53 -2.87 -13.51
N ILE A 18 16.42 -2.34 -12.67
CA ILE A 18 16.69 -2.89 -11.35
C ILE A 18 15.97 -2.01 -10.33
N PHE A 19 15.10 -2.65 -9.55
CA PHE A 19 14.32 -1.96 -8.51
C PHE A 19 15.01 -2.11 -7.15
N ARG A 20 15.26 -0.96 -6.50
CA ARG A 20 15.63 -0.87 -5.09
C ARG A 20 14.49 -0.23 -4.35
N GLY A 21 13.92 -0.93 -3.40
CA GLY A 21 12.70 -0.49 -2.77
C GLY A 21 12.69 -0.57 -1.26
N VAL A 22 11.65 0.07 -0.72
CA VAL A 22 11.27 0.01 0.68
C VAL A 22 9.81 -0.39 0.80
N ASN A 23 9.46 -1.04 1.92
CA ASN A 23 8.08 -1.31 2.27
C ASN A 23 7.52 -0.13 3.07
N PHE A 24 6.35 0.35 2.62
CA PHE A 24 5.43 1.11 3.43
C PHE A 24 4.15 0.30 3.59
N CYS A 25 3.83 -0.08 4.82
CA CYS A 25 2.58 -0.78 5.11
C CYS A 25 1.70 0.12 5.96
N ILE A 26 0.50 0.44 5.46
CA ILE A 26 -0.48 1.25 6.16
C ILE A 26 -1.45 0.29 6.84
N LYS A 27 -1.13 -0.05 8.09
CA LYS A 27 -2.01 -0.83 8.97
C LYS A 27 -2.88 0.14 9.75
N GLU A 28 -4.12 0.29 9.34
CA GLU A 28 -5.07 1.19 10.02
C GLU A 28 -5.80 0.48 11.14
N HIS A 29 -5.18 0.49 12.33
CA HIS A 29 -5.88 0.16 13.57
C HIS A 29 -5.81 1.35 14.54
N GLY A 30 -6.98 1.86 14.98
CA GLY A 30 -7.11 2.83 16.08
C GLY A 30 -7.06 4.31 15.72
N ALA A 31 -6.95 5.15 16.76
CA ALA A 31 -7.10 6.61 16.70
C ALA A 31 -5.99 7.38 15.95
N ASN A 32 -4.93 6.71 15.51
CA ASN A 32 -3.77 7.35 14.88
C ASN A 32 -3.82 7.43 13.35
N LYS A 33 -4.98 7.17 12.75
CA LYS A 33 -5.21 7.17 11.29
C LYS A 33 -4.65 8.40 10.57
N HIS A 34 -4.81 9.59 11.16
CA HIS A 34 -4.37 10.85 10.54
C HIS A 34 -2.86 11.11 10.63
N LEU A 35 -2.16 10.49 11.57
CA LEU A 35 -0.72 10.73 11.78
C LEU A 35 0.14 10.02 10.72
N VAL A 36 -0.23 8.82 10.33
CA VAL A 36 0.50 8.04 9.30
C VAL A 36 0.44 8.76 7.96
N HIS A 37 -0.73 9.27 7.57
CA HIS A 37 -0.91 10.02 6.32
C HIS A 37 -0.05 11.28 6.26
N LYS A 38 0.00 12.06 7.37
CA LYS A 38 0.83 13.26 7.45
C LYS A 38 2.32 12.96 7.43
N GLN A 39 2.74 11.83 8.00
CA GLN A 39 4.16 11.46 8.01
C GLN A 39 4.64 11.02 6.64
N LEU A 40 3.85 10.20 5.93
CA LEU A 40 4.18 9.73 4.58
C LEU A 40 4.33 10.87 3.55
N LEU A 41 3.62 11.97 3.75
CA LEU A 41 3.65 13.13 2.83
C LEU A 41 4.73 14.16 3.14
N LYS A 42 5.59 13.93 4.15
CA LYS A 42 6.67 14.86 4.47
C LYS A 42 7.74 14.86 3.37
N LYS A 43 8.13 16.04 2.92
CA LYS A 43 9.22 16.22 1.92
C LYS A 43 10.50 15.46 2.30
N LYS A 44 10.80 15.37 3.61
CA LYS A 44 11.96 14.65 4.12
C LYS A 44 11.95 13.18 3.71
N VAL A 45 10.80 12.50 3.74
CA VAL A 45 10.68 11.08 3.39
C VAL A 45 11.14 10.85 1.94
N PHE A 46 10.66 11.67 1.01
CA PHE A 46 11.02 11.54 -0.41
C PHE A 46 12.48 11.87 -0.67
N ARG A 47 13.01 12.87 0.03
CA ARG A 47 14.44 13.20 -0.04
C ARG A 47 15.30 12.04 0.46
N ASP A 48 15.00 11.52 1.65
CA ASP A 48 15.75 10.41 2.25
C ASP A 48 15.71 9.17 1.33
N MET A 49 14.54 8.83 0.75
CA MET A 49 14.44 7.75 -0.23
C MET A 49 15.31 7.98 -1.45
N LYS A 50 15.34 9.20 -1.97
CA LYS A 50 16.17 9.58 -3.11
C LYS A 50 17.66 9.47 -2.78
N ASP A 51 18.07 9.96 -1.61
CA ASP A 51 19.46 9.97 -1.17
C ASP A 51 20.05 8.55 -1.05
N ILE A 52 19.22 7.57 -0.68
CA ILE A 52 19.61 6.15 -0.61
C ILE A 52 19.34 5.36 -1.90
N GLY A 53 18.89 6.04 -2.95
CA GLY A 53 18.68 5.44 -4.29
C GLY A 53 17.45 4.56 -4.42
N VAL A 54 16.41 4.78 -3.61
CA VAL A 54 15.11 4.12 -3.76
C VAL A 54 14.42 4.57 -5.04
N ASN A 55 13.98 3.60 -5.85
CA ASN A 55 13.25 3.84 -7.09
C ASN A 55 11.90 3.11 -7.16
N ILE A 56 11.55 2.34 -6.12
CA ILE A 56 10.24 1.71 -5.96
C ILE A 56 9.82 1.66 -4.49
N VAL A 57 8.54 1.82 -4.24
CA VAL A 57 7.91 1.61 -2.93
C VAL A 57 6.87 0.50 -3.08
N ARG A 58 6.96 -0.55 -2.25
CA ARG A 58 5.85 -1.48 -2.04
C ARG A 58 4.91 -0.87 -1.01
N LEU A 59 3.71 -0.50 -1.45
CA LEU A 59 2.69 0.14 -0.62
C LEU A 59 1.65 -0.91 -0.21
N GLY A 60 1.80 -1.44 0.99
CA GLY A 60 0.88 -2.39 1.58
C GLY A 60 -0.34 -1.68 2.17
N ILE A 61 -1.53 -2.10 1.76
CA ILE A 61 -2.81 -1.55 2.20
C ILE A 61 -3.75 -2.70 2.49
N THR A 62 -4.41 -2.69 3.65
CA THR A 62 -5.39 -3.72 3.98
C THR A 62 -6.76 -3.41 3.37
N TRP A 63 -7.50 -4.47 3.01
CA TRP A 63 -8.89 -4.31 2.55
C TRP A 63 -9.75 -3.59 3.60
N ALA A 64 -9.61 -4.00 4.88
CA ALA A 64 -10.33 -3.35 5.99
C ALA A 64 -10.08 -1.84 6.12
N ALA A 65 -8.90 -1.36 5.71
CA ALA A 65 -8.59 0.06 5.73
C ALA A 65 -9.31 0.84 4.62
N ILE A 66 -9.44 0.23 3.44
CA ILE A 66 -10.09 0.84 2.27
C ILE A 66 -11.62 0.75 2.39
N GLU A 67 -12.14 -0.40 2.79
CA GLU A 67 -13.57 -0.69 2.86
C GLU A 67 -13.95 -1.23 4.26
N PRO A 68 -13.98 -0.37 5.29
CA PRO A 68 -14.24 -0.77 6.67
C PRO A 68 -15.67 -1.31 6.89
N HIS A 69 -16.62 -0.94 6.06
CA HIS A 69 -17.98 -1.44 6.02
C HIS A 69 -18.35 -1.76 4.57
N GLU A 70 -19.18 -2.77 4.37
CA GLU A 70 -19.61 -3.21 3.03
C GLU A 70 -20.16 -2.03 2.21
N GLY A 71 -19.58 -1.84 1.02
CA GLY A 71 -19.93 -0.75 0.11
C GLY A 71 -19.56 0.66 0.57
N LYS A 72 -18.86 0.82 1.71
CA LYS A 72 -18.46 2.13 2.23
C LYS A 72 -16.94 2.27 2.21
N TYR A 73 -16.45 3.08 1.30
CA TYR A 73 -15.03 3.30 1.09
C TYR A 73 -14.50 4.45 1.94
N ASN A 74 -13.25 4.33 2.35
CA ASN A 74 -12.54 5.37 3.09
C ASN A 74 -11.92 6.38 2.11
N ASP A 75 -12.73 7.33 1.63
CA ASP A 75 -12.30 8.34 0.67
C ASP A 75 -11.12 9.18 1.16
N GLY A 76 -11.05 9.41 2.48
CA GLY A 76 -9.91 10.12 3.08
C GLY A 76 -8.60 9.39 2.91
N LEU A 77 -8.60 8.06 3.10
CA LEU A 77 -7.44 7.21 2.87
C LEU A 77 -7.10 7.18 1.37
N ILE A 78 -8.08 6.92 0.51
CA ILE A 78 -7.89 6.87 -0.94
C ILE A 78 -7.25 8.17 -1.45
N PHE A 79 -7.73 9.31 -0.98
CA PHE A 79 -7.15 10.61 -1.33
C PHE A 79 -5.70 10.79 -0.83
N ALA A 80 -5.41 10.32 0.38
CA ALA A 80 -4.05 10.36 0.92
C ALA A 80 -3.09 9.45 0.14
N LEU A 81 -3.56 8.25 -0.25
CA LEU A 81 -2.81 7.32 -1.10
C LEU A 81 -2.50 7.95 -2.46
N LYS A 82 -3.50 8.56 -3.10
CA LYS A 82 -3.30 9.28 -4.36
C LYS A 82 -2.23 10.33 -4.24
N LYS A 83 -2.28 11.16 -3.20
CA LYS A 83 -1.25 12.20 -2.96
C LYS A 83 0.15 11.59 -2.77
N PHE A 84 0.24 10.46 -2.07
CA PHE A 84 1.51 9.77 -1.91
C PHE A 84 2.06 9.27 -3.24
N ILE A 85 1.21 8.68 -4.08
CA ILE A 85 1.59 8.21 -5.42
C ILE A 85 2.06 9.38 -6.29
N ASP A 86 1.31 10.49 -6.30
CA ASP A 86 1.69 11.69 -7.05
C ASP A 86 3.08 12.18 -6.60
N LYS A 87 3.34 12.19 -5.29
CA LYS A 87 4.65 12.56 -4.74
C LYS A 87 5.77 11.57 -5.10
N CYS A 88 5.48 10.27 -5.12
CA CYS A 88 6.43 9.28 -5.62
C CYS A 88 6.77 9.54 -7.10
N ALA A 89 5.78 9.79 -7.93
CA ALA A 89 5.95 10.08 -9.35
C ALA A 89 6.80 11.33 -9.57
N GLU A 90 6.55 12.42 -8.83
CA GLU A 90 7.37 13.65 -8.86
C GLU A 90 8.86 13.38 -8.53
N ASN A 91 9.16 12.33 -7.80
CA ASN A 91 10.52 11.94 -7.41
C ASN A 91 11.08 10.76 -8.22
N ASN A 92 10.43 10.36 -9.30
CA ASN A 92 10.78 9.20 -10.14
C ASN A 92 10.80 7.87 -9.36
N ILE A 93 9.95 7.73 -8.35
CA ILE A 93 9.77 6.52 -7.55
C ILE A 93 8.50 5.82 -8.02
N CYS A 94 8.64 4.55 -8.45
CA CYS A 94 7.51 3.70 -8.78
C CYS A 94 6.76 3.28 -7.51
N VAL A 95 5.45 3.02 -7.62
CA VAL A 95 4.67 2.45 -6.54
C VAL A 95 4.11 1.11 -6.97
N MET A 96 4.39 0.07 -6.20
CA MET A 96 3.79 -1.24 -6.32
C MET A 96 2.74 -1.38 -5.22
N PHE A 97 1.46 -1.43 -5.60
CA PHE A 97 0.40 -1.71 -4.66
C PHE A 97 0.40 -3.18 -4.24
N ASP A 98 0.25 -3.37 -2.95
CA ASP A 98 0.08 -4.68 -2.33
C ASP A 98 -1.20 -4.69 -1.50
N MET A 99 -2.17 -5.52 -1.89
CA MET A 99 -3.32 -5.80 -1.03
C MET A 99 -2.82 -6.69 0.10
N HIS A 100 -2.41 -6.04 1.17
CA HIS A 100 -1.70 -6.65 2.28
C HIS A 100 -2.63 -7.39 3.23
N GLN A 101 -2.17 -8.54 3.70
CA GLN A 101 -2.79 -9.27 4.78
C GLN A 101 -1.73 -9.98 5.62
N ASP A 102 -1.97 -10.06 6.92
CA ASP A 102 -1.28 -10.96 7.84
C ASP A 102 -2.35 -11.81 8.52
N LEU A 103 -2.23 -13.13 8.47
CA LEU A 103 -3.22 -14.06 9.06
C LEU A 103 -4.67 -13.76 8.65
N PHE A 104 -4.85 -13.28 7.43
CA PHE A 104 -6.11 -13.00 6.78
C PHE A 104 -6.90 -11.80 7.34
N SER A 105 -7.02 -11.66 8.68
CA SER A 105 -7.84 -10.59 9.27
C SER A 105 -7.57 -10.39 10.76
N HIS A 106 -8.10 -9.29 11.29
CA HIS A 106 -8.06 -9.00 12.73
C HIS A 106 -8.74 -10.07 13.60
N HIS A 107 -9.74 -10.78 13.08
CA HIS A 107 -10.38 -11.89 13.77
C HIS A 107 -9.40 -13.02 14.12
N PHE A 108 -8.37 -13.20 13.32
CA PHE A 108 -7.31 -14.20 13.52
C PHE A 108 -6.01 -13.58 14.08
N HIS A 109 -6.13 -12.45 14.78
CA HIS A 109 -5.00 -11.69 15.35
C HIS A 109 -4.03 -11.13 14.30
N GLY A 110 -4.50 -10.96 13.06
CA GLY A 110 -3.76 -10.37 11.95
C GLY A 110 -4.39 -9.09 11.41
N ASP A 111 -4.15 -8.83 10.14
CA ASP A 111 -4.67 -7.70 9.38
C ASP A 111 -5.12 -8.18 7.99
N GLY A 112 -6.01 -7.47 7.34
CA GLY A 112 -6.41 -7.78 5.96
C GLY A 112 -7.88 -7.56 5.71
N ALA A 113 -8.66 -8.65 5.68
CA ALA A 113 -10.08 -8.60 5.38
C ALA A 113 -10.88 -7.90 6.49
N PRO A 114 -11.91 -7.11 6.14
CA PRO A 114 -12.77 -6.43 7.10
C PRO A 114 -13.69 -7.41 7.81
N LYS A 115 -14.13 -7.03 9.01
CA LYS A 115 -14.98 -7.86 9.86
C LYS A 115 -16.26 -8.33 9.15
N TRP A 116 -16.93 -7.46 8.42
CA TRP A 116 -18.15 -7.74 7.70
C TRP A 116 -18.00 -8.84 6.62
N ALA A 117 -16.81 -9.02 6.06
CA ALA A 117 -16.53 -10.05 5.06
C ALA A 117 -16.30 -11.45 5.67
N ILE A 118 -16.15 -11.55 6.99
CA ILE A 118 -15.79 -12.79 7.69
C ILE A 118 -16.94 -13.31 8.54
N GLU A 119 -17.70 -12.43 9.19
CA GLU A 119 -18.74 -12.79 10.17
C GLU A 119 -19.82 -13.75 9.68
N PRO A 120 -20.30 -13.70 8.40
CA PRO A 120 -21.32 -14.63 7.94
C PRO A 120 -20.88 -16.10 7.96
N SER A 121 -19.58 -16.36 7.82
CA SER A 121 -19.04 -17.72 7.80
C SER A 121 -18.73 -18.27 9.20
N TYR A 122 -18.62 -17.40 10.20
CA TYR A 122 -18.29 -17.78 11.59
C TYR A 122 -19.48 -17.79 12.56
N SER A 123 -20.61 -17.21 12.17
CA SER A 123 -21.81 -17.17 13.01
C SER A 123 -22.55 -18.53 13.09
N ASN A 124 -22.03 -19.57 12.44
CA ASN A 124 -22.60 -20.91 12.48
C ASN A 124 -21.53 -21.98 12.79
N PRO A 125 -21.02 -22.08 14.04
CA PRO A 125 -20.28 -23.27 14.44
C PRO A 125 -21.28 -24.45 14.44
N ARG A 126 -21.13 -25.37 13.47
CA ARG A 126 -21.78 -26.67 13.53
C ARG A 126 -21.10 -27.54 14.58
#